data_32f060f41edce987ee55c59193d4d65c
#
_entry.id   32f060f41edce987ee55c59193d4d65c
#
_cell.length_a   1.000
_cell.length_b   1.000
_cell.length_c   1.000
_cell.angle_alpha   90.00
_cell.angle_beta   90.00
_cell.angle_gamma   90.00
#
_symmetry.space_group_name_H-M   'P 1'
#
loop_
_entity.id
_entity.type
_entity.pdbx_description
1 polymer ?
#
loop_
_entity_poly.entity_id
_entity_poly.type
_entity_poly.pdbx_seq_one_letter_code
_entity_poly.pdbx_strand_id
1 'polypeptide(L)'
;KVNLNTPLMPGESRVTKRALVIGGGIAGIQTALDIADAGYEVDIVEKTPSIGGRMSQLDKTFPTLDCSACILTPKMVEAAAHDKIKIYTYSEVEKVSGFVGDFTVDIRKKARSVDMDKCTGCGVCQEKCPSKKTPSEFNRGLNNRSAIYTPFAQAIPNVPVIDREACIKFKTGKCGVCSKVCQAGAIDYDQKDEIVTEKYGA
;
A
#
# COMPACT_ATOMS: atom_id res chain seq x y z
N LYS A 1 11.35 -38.30 -28.86
CA LYS A 1 12.73 -38.80 -28.60
C LYS A 1 13.39 -37.83 -27.67
N VAL A 2 13.45 -38.16 -26.43
CA VAL A 2 14.20 -37.39 -25.44
C VAL A 2 15.67 -37.80 -25.61
N ASN A 3 16.44 -37.02 -26.32
CA ASN A 3 17.88 -37.19 -26.41
C ASN A 3 18.51 -36.50 -25.23
N LEU A 4 18.51 -37.16 -24.11
CA LEU A 4 19.27 -36.72 -22.96
C LEU A 4 20.69 -37.28 -23.08
N ASN A 5 21.44 -36.71 -23.99
CA ASN A 5 22.86 -37.05 -24.14
C ASN A 5 23.73 -36.43 -23.07
N THR A 6 23.18 -35.45 -22.34
CA THR A 6 23.90 -34.79 -21.25
C THR A 6 23.02 -34.80 -20.02
N PRO A 7 23.46 -35.39 -18.89
CA PRO A 7 22.71 -35.32 -17.65
C PRO A 7 22.57 -33.87 -17.20
N LEU A 8 21.35 -33.51 -16.72
CA LEU A 8 21.13 -32.23 -16.08
C LEU A 8 21.95 -32.17 -14.79
N MET A 9 22.92 -31.28 -14.75
CA MET A 9 23.74 -31.05 -13.56
C MET A 9 23.01 -30.10 -12.63
N PRO A 10 22.96 -30.37 -11.31
CA PRO A 10 22.43 -29.42 -10.36
C PRO A 10 23.26 -28.14 -10.38
N GLY A 11 22.61 -27.00 -10.55
CA GLY A 11 23.28 -25.71 -10.40
C GLY A 11 23.02 -25.18 -8.99
N GLU A 12 24.04 -24.59 -8.39
CA GLU A 12 23.89 -23.82 -7.15
C GLU A 12 23.64 -22.35 -7.50
N SER A 13 22.58 -21.78 -6.97
CA SER A 13 22.29 -20.36 -7.05
C SER A 13 22.11 -19.79 -5.64
N ARG A 14 22.66 -18.60 -5.42
CA ARG A 14 22.37 -17.86 -4.18
C ARG A 14 20.91 -17.41 -4.22
N VAL A 15 20.20 -17.65 -3.13
CA VAL A 15 18.80 -17.22 -2.98
C VAL A 15 18.72 -16.11 -1.95
N THR A 16 18.14 -14.98 -2.34
CA THR A 16 17.80 -13.90 -1.43
C THR A 16 16.62 -14.33 -0.56
N LYS A 17 16.83 -14.40 0.75
CA LYS A 17 15.81 -14.87 1.72
C LYS A 17 14.78 -13.77 2.06
N ARG A 18 14.23 -13.16 1.05
CA ARG A 18 13.20 -12.09 1.15
C ARG A 18 12.20 -12.26 0.03
N ALA A 19 10.93 -12.12 0.33
CA ALA A 19 9.84 -12.25 -0.64
C ALA A 19 9.17 -10.91 -0.91
N LEU A 20 8.64 -10.75 -2.13
CA LEU A 20 7.80 -9.62 -2.51
C LEU A 20 6.37 -10.10 -2.76
N VAL A 21 5.41 -9.53 -2.06
CA VAL A 21 3.99 -9.75 -2.27
C VAL A 21 3.40 -8.52 -2.97
N ILE A 22 2.87 -8.72 -4.17
CA ILE A 22 2.25 -7.64 -4.95
C ILE A 22 0.74 -7.66 -4.74
N GLY A 23 0.25 -6.66 -4.02
CA GLY A 23 -1.14 -6.49 -3.65
C GLY A 23 -1.41 -6.73 -2.16
N GLY A 24 -1.86 -5.68 -1.46
CA GLY A 24 -2.20 -5.70 -0.03
C GLY A 24 -3.66 -6.09 0.26
N GLY A 25 -4.30 -6.94 -0.56
CA GLY A 25 -5.59 -7.55 -0.24
C GLY A 25 -5.45 -8.68 0.77
N ILE A 26 -6.57 -9.29 1.18
CA ILE A 26 -6.55 -10.35 2.22
C ILE A 26 -5.63 -11.52 1.86
N ALA A 27 -5.59 -11.94 0.59
CA ALA A 27 -4.70 -13.00 0.15
C ALA A 27 -3.23 -12.61 0.29
N GLY A 28 -2.86 -11.40 -0.15
CA GLY A 28 -1.48 -10.91 0.00
C GLY A 28 -1.08 -10.71 1.45
N ILE A 29 -1.97 -10.19 2.28
CA ILE A 29 -1.74 -10.03 3.72
C ILE A 29 -1.50 -11.40 4.37
N GLN A 30 -2.37 -12.41 4.10
CA GLN A 30 -2.20 -13.74 4.68
C GLN A 30 -0.91 -14.41 4.17
N THR A 31 -0.62 -14.31 2.87
CA THR A 31 0.65 -14.84 2.32
C THR A 31 1.88 -14.21 2.99
N ALA A 32 1.85 -12.89 3.20
CA ALA A 32 2.94 -12.21 3.86
C ALA A 32 3.12 -12.66 5.31
N LEU A 33 2.03 -12.85 6.05
CA LEU A 33 2.04 -13.37 7.41
C LEU A 33 2.63 -14.79 7.44
N ASP A 34 2.15 -15.70 6.59
CA ASP A 34 2.63 -17.09 6.54
C ASP A 34 4.13 -17.18 6.23
N ILE A 35 4.63 -16.33 5.32
CA ILE A 35 6.06 -16.27 4.99
C ILE A 35 6.87 -15.66 6.14
N ALA A 36 6.37 -14.62 6.77
CA ALA A 36 7.04 -13.94 7.89
C ALA A 36 7.10 -14.84 9.14
N ASP A 37 6.02 -15.57 9.44
CA ASP A 37 5.97 -16.56 10.53
C ASP A 37 6.94 -17.72 10.27
N ALA A 38 7.17 -18.11 9.01
CA ALA A 38 8.21 -19.06 8.62
C ALA A 38 9.64 -18.51 8.76
N GLY A 39 9.79 -17.25 9.16
CA GLY A 39 11.06 -16.62 9.50
C GLY A 39 11.72 -15.79 8.42
N TYR A 40 11.08 -15.57 7.28
CA TYR A 40 11.60 -14.79 6.15
C TYR A 40 11.10 -13.34 6.16
N GLU A 41 11.91 -12.44 5.61
CA GLU A 41 11.49 -11.05 5.37
C GLU A 41 10.52 -10.97 4.18
N VAL A 42 9.51 -10.11 4.29
CA VAL A 42 8.49 -9.93 3.26
C VAL A 42 8.16 -8.46 3.09
N ASP A 43 8.11 -8.03 1.84
CA ASP A 43 7.61 -6.72 1.49
C ASP A 43 6.25 -6.86 0.80
N ILE A 44 5.27 -6.05 1.22
CA ILE A 44 3.98 -5.91 0.55
C ILE A 44 3.98 -4.61 -0.24
N VAL A 45 3.71 -4.66 -1.54
CA VAL A 45 3.51 -3.47 -2.38
C VAL A 45 2.04 -3.34 -2.73
N GLU A 46 1.40 -2.25 -2.30
CA GLU A 46 -0.01 -1.96 -2.54
C GLU A 46 -0.18 -0.60 -3.25
N LYS A 47 -0.89 -0.62 -4.38
CA LYS A 47 -1.10 0.58 -5.21
C LYS A 47 -2.02 1.62 -4.59
N THR A 48 -2.95 1.18 -3.73
CA THR A 48 -3.88 2.07 -3.03
C THR A 48 -3.24 2.65 -1.77
N PRO A 49 -3.78 3.74 -1.22
CA PRO A 49 -3.21 4.37 -0.03
C PRO A 49 -3.23 3.51 1.24
N SER A 50 -3.94 2.39 1.24
CA SER A 50 -4.07 1.46 2.37
C SER A 50 -4.08 0.02 1.89
N ILE A 51 -3.61 -0.91 2.71
CA ILE A 51 -3.89 -2.34 2.55
C ILE A 51 -5.35 -2.64 2.88
N GLY A 52 -5.82 -3.87 2.56
CA GLY A 52 -7.19 -4.35 2.79
C GLY A 52 -7.91 -4.75 1.50
N GLY A 53 -7.56 -4.11 0.38
CA GLY A 53 -8.08 -4.47 -0.93
C GLY A 53 -9.60 -4.40 -1.03
N ARG A 54 -10.20 -5.31 -1.80
CA ARG A 54 -11.66 -5.33 -2.01
C ARG A 54 -12.44 -5.83 -0.81
N MET A 55 -11.84 -6.65 0.05
CA MET A 55 -12.52 -7.15 1.24
C MET A 55 -12.90 -6.03 2.20
N SER A 56 -12.13 -4.94 2.25
CA SER A 56 -12.46 -3.75 3.04
C SER A 56 -13.73 -3.02 2.56
N GLN A 57 -14.18 -3.28 1.33
CA GLN A 57 -15.38 -2.69 0.73
C GLN A 57 -16.64 -3.55 0.92
N LEU A 58 -16.50 -4.73 1.51
CA LEU A 58 -17.61 -5.66 1.74
C LEU A 58 -18.15 -5.54 3.16
N ASP A 59 -19.46 -5.67 3.32
CA ASP A 59 -20.09 -5.82 4.62
C ASP A 59 -19.89 -7.24 5.17
N LYS A 60 -20.17 -8.23 4.32
CA LYS A 60 -20.08 -9.65 4.68
C LYS A 60 -19.35 -10.47 3.63
N THR A 61 -18.77 -11.61 4.08
CA THR A 61 -18.14 -12.59 3.21
C THR A 61 -19.11 -13.73 2.87
N PHE A 62 -19.03 -14.19 1.64
CA PHE A 62 -19.75 -15.39 1.19
C PHE A 62 -18.85 -16.64 1.42
N PRO A 63 -19.40 -17.82 1.78
CA PRO A 63 -20.82 -18.14 2.01
C PRO A 63 -21.29 -17.99 3.46
N THR A 64 -20.39 -17.77 4.41
CA THR A 64 -20.65 -17.82 5.86
C THR A 64 -21.38 -16.58 6.37
N LEU A 65 -21.42 -15.51 5.58
CA LEU A 65 -21.98 -14.20 5.95
C LEU A 65 -21.32 -13.57 7.17
N ASP A 66 -20.05 -13.89 7.40
CA ASP A 66 -19.25 -13.27 8.44
C ASP A 66 -18.96 -11.79 8.12
N CYS A 67 -18.76 -11.01 9.16
CA CYS A 67 -18.37 -9.61 9.06
C CYS A 67 -16.98 -9.47 8.41
N SER A 68 -16.91 -8.88 7.21
CA SER A 68 -15.65 -8.73 6.47
C SER A 68 -14.61 -7.91 7.24
N ALA A 69 -15.02 -6.80 7.85
CA ALA A 69 -14.12 -5.95 8.64
C ALA A 69 -13.60 -6.67 9.89
N CYS A 70 -14.44 -7.53 10.51
CA CYS A 70 -14.06 -8.29 11.71
C CYS A 70 -12.97 -9.33 11.43
N ILE A 71 -12.92 -9.87 10.21
CA ILE A 71 -11.88 -10.80 9.77
C ILE A 71 -10.64 -10.05 9.26
N LEU A 72 -10.85 -9.05 8.42
CA LEU A 72 -9.79 -8.35 7.72
C LEU A 72 -8.95 -7.46 8.65
N THR A 73 -9.60 -6.67 9.52
CA THR A 73 -8.89 -5.66 10.34
C THR A 73 -7.83 -6.28 11.25
N PRO A 74 -8.09 -7.38 11.99
CA PRO A 74 -7.04 -8.04 12.77
C PRO A 74 -5.84 -8.46 11.92
N LYS A 75 -6.07 -9.01 10.73
CA LYS A 75 -4.99 -9.41 9.81
C LYS A 75 -4.18 -8.23 9.27
N MET A 76 -4.83 -7.11 9.00
CA MET A 76 -4.14 -5.87 8.60
C MET A 76 -3.25 -5.35 9.73
N VAL A 77 -3.75 -5.38 10.98
CA VAL A 77 -3.00 -4.93 12.16
C VAL A 77 -1.82 -5.87 12.43
N GLU A 78 -2.04 -7.19 12.37
CA GLU A 78 -1.01 -8.21 12.54
C GLU A 78 0.13 -8.01 11.53
N ALA A 79 -0.19 -7.85 10.24
CA ALA A 79 0.80 -7.60 9.21
C ALA A 79 1.56 -6.27 9.40
N ALA A 80 0.87 -5.22 9.86
CA ALA A 80 1.50 -3.92 10.11
C ALA A 80 2.40 -3.91 11.35
N ALA A 81 2.14 -4.78 12.31
CA ALA A 81 2.91 -4.90 13.55
C ALA A 81 4.04 -5.94 13.48
N HIS A 82 4.10 -6.74 12.42
CA HIS A 82 5.06 -7.82 12.30
C HIS A 82 6.45 -7.31 11.89
N ASP A 83 7.48 -7.61 12.68
CA ASP A 83 8.86 -7.09 12.50
C ASP A 83 9.50 -7.45 11.16
N LYS A 84 9.06 -8.54 10.51
CA LYS A 84 9.59 -9.01 9.22
C LYS A 84 8.76 -8.59 8.02
N ILE A 85 7.67 -7.87 8.23
CA ILE A 85 6.82 -7.39 7.14
C ILE A 85 7.00 -5.88 6.97
N LYS A 86 7.38 -5.47 5.75
CA LYS A 86 7.42 -4.07 5.37
C LYS A 86 6.33 -3.78 4.35
N ILE A 87 5.56 -2.73 4.59
CA ILE A 87 4.41 -2.39 3.76
C ILE A 87 4.68 -1.10 2.99
N TYR A 88 4.68 -1.19 1.67
CA TYR A 88 4.73 -0.07 0.74
C TYR A 88 3.33 0.20 0.20
N THR A 89 2.59 1.09 0.84
CA THR A 89 1.30 1.55 0.32
C THR A 89 1.47 2.74 -0.62
N TYR A 90 0.48 2.95 -1.49
CA TYR A 90 0.52 3.98 -2.54
C TYR A 90 1.73 3.83 -3.45
N SER A 91 2.09 2.57 -3.74
CA SER A 91 3.31 2.19 -4.44
C SER A 91 3.03 1.16 -5.52
N GLU A 92 3.80 1.18 -6.58
CA GLU A 92 3.65 0.27 -7.72
C GLU A 92 4.99 -0.31 -8.12
N VAL A 93 5.00 -1.58 -8.54
CA VAL A 93 6.17 -2.20 -9.17
C VAL A 93 6.29 -1.70 -10.60
N GLU A 94 7.42 -1.06 -10.92
CA GLU A 94 7.68 -0.54 -12.27
C GLU A 94 8.46 -1.52 -13.13
N LYS A 95 9.44 -2.17 -12.53
CA LYS A 95 10.34 -3.06 -13.27
C LYS A 95 10.76 -4.23 -12.40
N VAL A 96 10.81 -5.39 -13.04
CA VAL A 96 11.36 -6.62 -12.45
C VAL A 96 12.41 -7.15 -13.40
N SER A 97 13.57 -7.51 -12.86
CA SER A 97 14.68 -8.12 -13.59
C SER A 97 15.33 -9.20 -12.73
N GLY A 98 16.16 -10.05 -13.35
CA GLY A 98 16.79 -11.15 -12.65
C GLY A 98 16.13 -12.50 -12.93
N PHE A 99 16.28 -13.45 -12.02
CA PHE A 99 15.79 -14.82 -12.14
C PHE A 99 15.35 -15.33 -10.77
N VAL A 100 14.71 -16.49 -10.76
CA VAL A 100 14.24 -17.14 -9.50
C VAL A 100 15.41 -17.30 -8.51
N GLY A 101 15.22 -16.68 -7.35
CA GLY A 101 16.25 -16.62 -6.31
C GLY A 101 16.97 -15.27 -6.21
N ASP A 102 17.05 -14.45 -7.27
CA ASP A 102 17.70 -13.13 -7.26
C ASP A 102 16.99 -12.17 -8.23
N PHE A 103 15.80 -11.74 -7.85
CA PHE A 103 15.09 -10.68 -8.54
C PHE A 103 15.55 -9.32 -8.05
N THR A 104 15.68 -8.38 -8.97
CA THR A 104 15.84 -6.94 -8.69
C THR A 104 14.56 -6.23 -9.12
N VAL A 105 13.93 -5.52 -8.20
CA VAL A 105 12.62 -4.89 -8.39
C VAL A 105 12.69 -3.40 -8.10
N ASP A 106 12.24 -2.60 -9.05
CA ASP A 106 12.07 -1.16 -8.90
C ASP A 106 10.62 -0.87 -8.46
N ILE A 107 10.48 -0.29 -7.28
CA ILE A 107 9.21 0.06 -6.66
C ILE A 107 9.09 1.57 -6.67
N ARG A 108 8.09 2.10 -7.37
CA ARG A 108 7.75 3.51 -7.32
C ARG A 108 6.80 3.79 -6.17
N LYS A 109 7.25 4.58 -5.20
CA LYS A 109 6.46 5.13 -4.11
C LYS A 109 5.90 6.47 -4.58
N LYS A 110 4.58 6.55 -4.76
CA LYS A 110 3.91 7.79 -5.16
C LYS A 110 3.90 8.79 -4.00
N ALA A 111 4.07 10.04 -4.34
CA ALA A 111 4.03 11.12 -3.36
C ALA A 111 2.63 11.27 -2.74
N ARG A 112 2.50 10.96 -1.45
CA ARG A 112 1.27 11.19 -0.67
C ARG A 112 0.99 12.66 -0.44
N SER A 113 2.01 13.51 -0.54
CA SER A 113 1.99 14.92 -0.10
C SER A 113 1.65 15.08 1.38
N VAL A 114 1.85 14.02 2.16
CA VAL A 114 1.72 13.96 3.61
C VAL A 114 2.87 13.12 4.17
N ASP A 115 3.59 13.67 5.10
CA ASP A 115 4.67 13.00 5.84
C ASP A 115 4.06 11.97 6.78
N MET A 116 4.39 10.68 6.56
CA MET A 116 3.81 9.57 7.30
C MET A 116 4.29 9.50 8.74
N ASP A 117 5.52 9.96 9.01
CA ASP A 117 6.14 9.90 10.34
C ASP A 117 5.61 11.01 11.25
N LYS A 118 5.21 12.15 10.67
CA LYS A 118 4.62 13.28 11.41
C LYS A 118 3.10 13.16 11.58
N CYS A 119 2.43 12.49 10.66
CA CYS A 119 0.97 12.47 10.64
C CYS A 119 0.39 11.65 11.79
N THR A 120 -0.47 12.27 12.59
CA THR A 120 -1.17 11.60 13.71
C THR A 120 -2.50 10.94 13.33
N GLY A 121 -2.92 11.04 12.05
CA GLY A 121 -4.20 10.46 11.60
C GLY A 121 -5.46 11.17 12.11
N CYS A 122 -5.36 12.39 12.63
CA CYS A 122 -6.47 13.08 13.31
C CYS A 122 -7.66 13.48 12.41
N GLY A 123 -7.52 13.45 11.07
CA GLY A 123 -8.58 13.69 10.12
C GLY A 123 -9.00 15.16 9.89
N VAL A 124 -8.51 16.12 10.67
CA VAL A 124 -8.90 17.54 10.58
C VAL A 124 -8.66 18.13 9.18
N CYS A 125 -7.58 17.75 8.52
CA CYS A 125 -7.28 18.18 7.15
C CYS A 125 -8.33 17.72 6.13
N GLN A 126 -8.92 16.54 6.31
CA GLN A 126 -9.99 16.00 5.46
C GLN A 126 -11.30 16.75 5.72
N GLU A 127 -11.64 16.98 6.99
CA GLU A 127 -12.84 17.70 7.41
C GLU A 127 -12.86 19.14 6.87
N LYS A 128 -11.74 19.86 6.97
CA LYS A 128 -11.62 21.28 6.57
C LYS A 128 -11.31 21.46 5.08
N CYS A 129 -11.08 20.40 4.32
CA CYS A 129 -10.79 20.50 2.88
C CYS A 129 -11.99 21.10 2.13
N PRO A 130 -11.81 22.18 1.33
CA PRO A 130 -12.91 22.78 0.56
C PRO A 130 -13.29 21.95 -0.69
N SER A 131 -12.38 21.11 -1.20
CA SER A 131 -12.61 20.24 -2.36
C SER A 131 -13.23 18.92 -1.90
N LYS A 132 -14.57 18.82 -1.91
CA LYS A 132 -15.35 17.66 -1.42
C LYS A 132 -16.23 17.03 -2.50
N LYS A 133 -15.93 17.24 -3.77
CA LYS A 133 -16.78 16.78 -4.89
C LYS A 133 -16.14 15.64 -5.70
N THR A 134 -15.07 15.05 -5.21
CA THR A 134 -14.42 13.94 -5.90
C THR A 134 -15.17 12.64 -5.58
N PRO A 135 -15.62 11.87 -6.57
CA PRO A 135 -16.22 10.57 -6.33
C PRO A 135 -15.28 9.65 -5.54
N SER A 136 -15.79 8.98 -4.52
CA SER A 136 -15.01 8.05 -3.71
C SER A 136 -14.78 6.74 -4.46
N GLU A 137 -13.54 6.41 -4.75
CA GLU A 137 -13.17 5.14 -5.37
C GLU A 137 -13.48 3.96 -4.45
N PHE A 138 -13.29 4.15 -3.15
CA PHE A 138 -13.61 3.14 -2.14
C PHE A 138 -15.09 2.77 -2.16
N ASN A 139 -15.97 3.75 -2.23
CA ASN A 139 -17.41 3.56 -2.30
C ASN A 139 -17.96 3.50 -3.74
N ARG A 140 -17.11 3.21 -4.72
CA ARG A 140 -17.51 3.03 -6.12
C ARG A 140 -18.28 4.22 -6.71
N GLY A 141 -17.97 5.43 -6.26
CA GLY A 141 -18.63 6.65 -6.71
C GLY A 141 -20.02 6.92 -6.09
N LEU A 142 -20.48 6.09 -5.15
CA LEU A 142 -21.78 6.26 -4.50
C LEU A 142 -21.82 7.49 -3.58
N ASN A 143 -20.66 7.96 -3.13
CA ASN A 143 -20.53 9.21 -2.40
C ASN A 143 -19.29 9.99 -2.85
N ASN A 144 -19.12 11.19 -2.34
CA ASN A 144 -17.97 12.02 -2.61
C ASN A 144 -16.98 12.02 -1.43
N ARG A 145 -15.71 12.19 -1.74
CA ARG A 145 -14.62 12.40 -0.80
C ARG A 145 -13.95 13.76 -1.00
N SER A 146 -13.18 14.17 -0.02
CA SER A 146 -12.31 15.34 -0.15
C SER A 146 -11.05 15.04 -0.97
N ALA A 147 -10.38 16.08 -1.47
CA ALA A 147 -9.13 15.93 -2.21
C ALA A 147 -7.98 15.40 -1.33
N ILE A 148 -7.99 15.68 -0.03
CA ILE A 148 -7.13 15.00 0.95
C ILE A 148 -8.00 14.00 1.70
N TYR A 149 -7.62 12.73 1.71
CA TYR A 149 -8.48 11.67 2.21
C TYR A 149 -7.73 10.45 2.72
N THR A 150 -8.34 9.74 3.64
CA THR A 150 -8.04 8.35 4.01
C THR A 150 -9.14 7.48 3.40
N PRO A 151 -8.84 6.35 2.76
CA PRO A 151 -9.84 5.58 2.01
C PRO A 151 -11.02 5.10 2.84
N PHE A 152 -10.77 4.64 4.06
CA PHE A 152 -11.77 4.14 5.02
C PHE A 152 -11.23 4.24 6.45
N ALA A 153 -12.10 4.06 7.44
CA ALA A 153 -11.76 4.33 8.84
C ALA A 153 -10.66 3.43 9.42
N GLN A 154 -10.61 2.16 8.99
CA GLN A 154 -9.62 1.17 9.44
C GLN A 154 -8.38 1.11 8.53
N ALA A 155 -8.14 2.14 7.72
CA ALA A 155 -7.02 2.16 6.79
C ALA A 155 -5.67 1.99 7.50
N ILE A 156 -4.80 1.18 6.91
CA ILE A 156 -3.41 0.99 7.34
C ILE A 156 -2.48 1.28 6.17
N PRO A 157 -1.62 2.30 6.29
CA PRO A 157 -1.52 3.26 7.40
C PRO A 157 -2.71 4.22 7.46
N ASN A 158 -3.06 4.69 8.66
CA ASN A 158 -4.08 5.72 8.85
C ASN A 158 -3.51 7.13 8.58
N VAL A 159 -2.96 7.29 7.38
CA VAL A 159 -2.36 8.53 6.90
C VAL A 159 -3.07 8.94 5.62
N PRO A 160 -3.60 10.16 5.52
CA PRO A 160 -4.28 10.61 4.32
C PRO A 160 -3.30 10.76 3.14
N VAL A 161 -3.87 10.81 1.95
CA VAL A 161 -3.18 11.15 0.71
C VAL A 161 -3.86 12.35 0.08
N ILE A 162 -3.09 13.19 -0.62
CA ILE A 162 -3.64 14.29 -1.41
C ILE A 162 -3.74 13.85 -2.87
N ASP A 163 -4.99 13.77 -3.35
CA ASP A 163 -5.27 13.61 -4.78
C ASP A 163 -4.93 14.92 -5.50
N ARG A 164 -3.83 14.89 -6.24
CA ARG A 164 -3.30 16.08 -6.94
C ARG A 164 -4.24 16.59 -8.02
N GLU A 165 -5.01 15.68 -8.65
CA GLU A 165 -5.99 16.05 -9.67
C GLU A 165 -7.25 16.69 -9.09
N ALA A 166 -7.61 16.39 -7.86
CA ALA A 166 -8.78 16.97 -7.18
C ALA A 166 -8.41 18.20 -6.33
N CYS A 167 -7.13 18.38 -5.99
CA CYS A 167 -6.66 19.39 -5.05
C CYS A 167 -6.57 20.78 -5.69
N ILE A 168 -7.24 21.76 -5.08
CA ILE A 168 -7.20 23.16 -5.52
C ILE A 168 -5.78 23.74 -5.45
N LYS A 169 -4.99 23.36 -4.46
CA LYS A 169 -3.58 23.81 -4.33
C LYS A 169 -2.75 23.39 -5.53
N PHE A 170 -2.84 22.13 -5.94
CA PHE A 170 -2.10 21.63 -7.11
C PHE A 170 -2.61 22.21 -8.43
N LYS A 171 -3.92 22.50 -8.53
CA LYS A 171 -4.50 23.11 -9.75
C LYS A 171 -4.24 24.61 -9.90
N THR A 172 -4.30 25.36 -8.83
CA THR A 172 -4.35 26.84 -8.89
C THR A 172 -3.27 27.54 -8.08
N GLY A 173 -2.54 26.81 -7.22
CA GLY A 173 -1.57 27.38 -6.30
C GLY A 173 -2.16 28.12 -5.07
N LYS A 174 -3.46 28.39 -5.05
CA LYS A 174 -4.07 29.35 -4.11
C LYS A 174 -4.66 28.77 -2.83
N CYS A 175 -4.72 27.43 -2.69
CA CYS A 175 -5.22 26.79 -1.47
C CYS A 175 -4.05 26.32 -0.58
N GLY A 176 -4.30 26.18 0.71
CA GLY A 176 -3.32 25.71 1.71
C GLY A 176 -3.99 25.38 3.03
N VAL A 177 -5.32 25.09 3.00
CA VAL A 177 -6.12 24.90 4.22
C VAL A 177 -5.59 23.72 5.03
N CYS A 178 -5.34 22.55 4.40
CA CYS A 178 -4.83 21.36 5.10
C CYS A 178 -3.48 21.60 5.80
N SER A 179 -2.57 22.35 5.18
CA SER A 179 -1.29 22.73 5.81
C SER A 179 -1.48 23.64 7.01
N LYS A 180 -2.42 24.60 6.91
CA LYS A 180 -2.68 25.56 8.00
C LYS A 180 -3.34 24.93 9.23
N VAL A 181 -4.17 23.92 9.03
CA VAL A 181 -4.88 23.24 10.14
C VAL A 181 -4.12 22.03 10.69
N CYS A 182 -3.05 21.61 10.05
CA CYS A 182 -2.24 20.49 10.49
C CYS A 182 -1.30 20.90 11.62
N GLN A 183 -1.65 20.56 12.85
CA GLN A 183 -0.83 20.87 14.02
C GLN A 183 0.52 20.12 14.01
N ALA A 184 0.56 18.92 13.41
CA ALA A 184 1.76 18.11 13.29
C ALA A 184 2.69 18.58 12.16
N GLY A 185 2.27 19.55 11.32
CA GLY A 185 3.07 20.01 10.19
C GLY A 185 3.38 18.93 9.14
N ALA A 186 2.51 17.94 9.01
CA ALA A 186 2.76 16.76 8.17
C ALA A 186 2.48 16.99 6.67
N ILE A 187 1.95 18.13 6.25
CA ILE A 187 1.61 18.39 4.84
C ILE A 187 2.84 18.89 4.08
N ASP A 188 3.21 18.14 3.05
CA ASP A 188 4.33 18.46 2.15
C ASP A 188 3.86 18.41 0.69
N TYR A 189 3.65 19.58 0.09
CA TYR A 189 3.24 19.71 -1.30
C TYR A 189 4.36 19.47 -2.31
N ASP A 190 5.62 19.56 -1.86
CA ASP A 190 6.81 19.43 -2.70
C ASP A 190 7.31 17.98 -2.78
N GLN A 191 6.69 17.07 -2.02
CA GLN A 191 6.98 15.64 -2.05
C GLN A 191 6.88 15.10 -3.48
N LYS A 192 7.88 14.33 -3.90
CA LYS A 192 7.97 13.70 -5.23
C LYS A 192 7.88 12.19 -5.11
N ASP A 193 7.55 11.56 -6.22
CA ASP A 193 7.65 10.11 -6.34
C ASP A 193 9.10 9.67 -6.14
N GLU A 194 9.28 8.56 -5.46
CA GLU A 194 10.58 7.95 -5.16
C GLU A 194 10.63 6.55 -5.76
N ILE A 195 11.75 6.19 -6.39
CA ILE A 195 11.99 4.82 -6.84
C ILE A 195 12.95 4.17 -5.86
N VAL A 196 12.53 3.03 -5.32
CA VAL A 196 13.33 2.19 -4.43
C VAL A 196 13.62 0.89 -5.14
N THR A 197 14.90 0.54 -5.27
CA THR A 197 15.34 -0.73 -5.88
C THR A 197 15.69 -1.72 -4.78
N GLU A 198 15.02 -2.85 -4.76
CA GLU A 198 15.18 -3.90 -3.74
C GLU A 198 15.41 -5.27 -4.38
N LYS A 199 16.01 -6.20 -3.62
CA LYS A 199 16.27 -7.57 -4.06
C LYS A 199 15.40 -8.58 -3.34
N TYR A 200 14.87 -9.54 -4.12
CA TYR A 200 13.99 -10.59 -3.64
C TYR A 200 14.36 -11.95 -4.22
N GLY A 201 14.09 -13.01 -3.48
CA GLY A 201 14.22 -14.38 -3.97
C GLY A 201 12.96 -14.93 -4.62
N ALA A 202 11.81 -14.39 -4.22
CA ALA A 202 10.49 -14.75 -4.73
C ALA A 202 9.54 -13.56 -4.71
#